data_d206381e679de1f3d2b92925532de92b
#
_entry.id   d206381e679de1f3d2b92925532de92b
#
_cell.length_a   1.000
_cell.length_b   1.000
_cell.length_c   1.000
_cell.angle_alpha   90.00
_cell.angle_beta   90.00
_cell.angle_gamma   90.00
#
_symmetry.space_group_name_H-M   'P 1'
#
loop_
_entity.id
_entity.type
_entity.pdbx_description
1 polymer ?
#
loop_
_entity_poly.entity_id
_entity_poly.type
_entity_poly.pdbx_seq_one_letter_code
_entity_poly.pdbx_strand_id
1 'polypeptide(L)'
;MRDALDIWYEREMEFLRSSCAEFAARFPKIAGRLMIGPAGVADPHVERLIQAFAFLNARTRLKLEDSFPEIVDGVINALYPHLLAPVPSMTILGFQLDPAQKELAGGLAVPKGSMFDSDRSAGPACRFRISQALKLLPIDLQSAQLLPSPFPGPASPRRSIAAAALLLQLRTFDNVLPWQALPGDSLRFYIHFPEFSKAAKLLETLCTQTLEIVVSDGQSGGFSTVLPANALQPAGFSPDEDLLPRSPHSFPGYGMLTEYFVLPRKFLFFELSGLSQQLRAKLGSTLHISFLLADLPGALTNAVSRDNLRLNCSPAINLFPRTADAIPLNYRTAEYRVIADARAEDSLEIHSVNSVRFEDYSGQTIPVRPFYSSAIANEDACYWHAVRRPGPVDGDVGVINQPGEVYISLLDPHFSVWNPGQGLLYAELTCFNRSLPEAIGRGSPGAPSLRFSPAEAGSPVQAIECLTPPTPVCRRHLARPSLWPLISQLTLNH
;
A
#
# COMPACT_ATOMS: atom_id res chain seq x y z
N MET A 1 -5.06 6.42 -27.73
CA MET A 1 -3.89 7.26 -28.06
C MET A 1 -3.58 7.26 -29.56
N ARG A 2 -3.57 6.11 -30.28
CA ARG A 2 -3.43 6.09 -31.76
C ARG A 2 -4.56 6.86 -32.45
N ASP A 3 -5.81 6.59 -32.09
CA ASP A 3 -6.97 7.24 -32.71
C ASP A 3 -7.00 8.78 -32.58
N ALA A 4 -6.55 9.30 -31.41
CA ALA A 4 -6.50 10.75 -31.20
C ALA A 4 -5.37 11.42 -32.01
N LEU A 5 -4.21 10.77 -32.14
CA LEU A 5 -3.11 11.27 -32.96
C LEU A 5 -3.49 11.29 -34.44
N ASP A 6 -4.23 10.27 -34.90
CA ASP A 6 -4.67 10.16 -36.31
C ASP A 6 -5.65 11.29 -36.67
N ILE A 7 -6.58 11.64 -35.74
CA ILE A 7 -7.50 12.77 -35.96
C ILE A 7 -6.73 14.10 -36.10
N TRP A 8 -5.72 14.33 -35.23
CA TRP A 8 -4.90 15.54 -35.33
C TRP A 8 -4.01 15.54 -36.56
N TYR A 9 -3.47 14.39 -36.94
CA TYR A 9 -2.69 14.25 -38.18
C TYR A 9 -3.49 14.57 -39.43
N GLU A 10 -4.72 14.07 -39.54
CA GLU A 10 -5.61 14.39 -40.64
C GLU A 10 -5.93 15.88 -40.73
N ARG A 11 -6.22 16.53 -39.62
CA ARG A 11 -6.47 17.97 -39.52
C ARG A 11 -5.25 18.80 -39.95
N GLU A 12 -4.07 18.44 -39.46
CA GLU A 12 -2.83 19.13 -39.85
C GLU A 12 -2.49 18.93 -41.32
N MET A 13 -2.76 17.75 -41.86
CA MET A 13 -2.60 17.47 -43.28
C MET A 13 -3.55 18.33 -44.17
N GLU A 14 -4.80 18.45 -43.75
CA GLU A 14 -5.78 19.29 -44.46
C GLU A 14 -5.36 20.76 -44.43
N PHE A 15 -4.95 21.26 -43.26
CA PHE A 15 -4.44 22.62 -43.09
C PHE A 15 -3.20 22.88 -43.94
N LEU A 16 -2.22 21.98 -43.97
CA LEU A 16 -0.99 22.14 -44.76
C LEU A 16 -1.28 22.09 -46.26
N ARG A 17 -2.22 21.24 -46.71
CA ARG A 17 -2.64 21.21 -48.13
C ARG A 17 -3.31 22.52 -48.55
N SER A 18 -4.18 23.07 -47.69
CA SER A 18 -4.78 24.40 -47.94
C SER A 18 -3.70 25.49 -47.99
N SER A 19 -2.76 25.49 -47.06
CA SER A 19 -1.63 26.42 -47.04
C SER A 19 -0.70 26.29 -48.25
N CYS A 20 -0.51 25.06 -48.77
CA CYS A 20 0.22 24.82 -50.04
C CYS A 20 -0.48 25.47 -51.24
N ALA A 21 -1.79 25.46 -51.30
CA ALA A 21 -2.57 26.12 -52.34
C ALA A 21 -2.42 27.65 -52.31
N GLU A 22 -2.50 28.24 -51.13
CA GLU A 22 -2.24 29.68 -50.93
C GLU A 22 -0.80 30.06 -51.28
N PHE A 23 0.17 29.22 -50.85
CA PHE A 23 1.57 29.42 -51.20
C PHE A 23 1.79 29.38 -52.73
N ALA A 24 1.19 28.43 -53.41
CA ALA A 24 1.26 28.31 -54.88
C ALA A 24 0.70 29.53 -55.58
N ALA A 25 -0.41 30.10 -55.09
CA ALA A 25 -0.99 31.32 -55.63
C ALA A 25 -0.09 32.54 -55.40
N ARG A 26 0.56 32.64 -54.23
CA ARG A 26 1.42 33.76 -53.85
C ARG A 26 2.82 33.73 -54.46
N PHE A 27 3.38 32.53 -54.66
CA PHE A 27 4.74 32.29 -55.13
C PHE A 27 4.80 31.27 -56.27
N PRO A 28 4.19 31.54 -57.44
CA PRO A 28 4.01 30.53 -58.51
C PRO A 28 5.31 29.97 -59.08
N LYS A 29 6.38 30.78 -59.14
CA LYS A 29 7.71 30.34 -59.62
C LYS A 29 8.39 29.35 -58.68
N ILE A 30 8.23 29.54 -57.39
CA ILE A 30 8.83 28.64 -56.36
C ILE A 30 7.97 27.37 -56.25
N ALA A 31 6.66 27.52 -56.20
CA ALA A 31 5.71 26.42 -56.18
C ALA A 31 5.86 25.49 -57.38
N GLY A 32 6.07 26.06 -58.58
CA GLY A 32 6.35 25.26 -59.78
C GLY A 32 7.64 24.45 -59.72
N ARG A 33 8.69 24.95 -59.04
CA ARG A 33 9.93 24.19 -58.81
C ARG A 33 9.77 23.06 -57.80
N LEU A 34 8.89 23.23 -56.82
CA LEU A 34 8.56 22.23 -55.82
C LEU A 34 7.39 21.32 -56.21
N MET A 35 6.90 21.48 -57.43
CA MET A 35 5.70 20.77 -57.94
C MET A 35 4.48 20.88 -57.03
N ILE A 36 4.31 22.04 -56.34
CA ILE A 36 3.17 22.36 -55.50
C ILE A 36 2.10 23.04 -56.36
N GLY A 37 0.94 22.40 -56.46
CA GLY A 37 -0.21 22.94 -57.24
C GLY A 37 -1.45 23.10 -56.37
N PRO A 38 -2.54 23.67 -56.94
CA PRO A 38 -3.81 23.84 -56.22
C PRO A 38 -4.45 22.51 -55.76
N ALA A 39 -4.14 21.43 -56.46
CA ALA A 39 -4.67 20.09 -56.19
C ALA A 39 -3.78 19.26 -55.22
N GLY A 40 -2.64 19.79 -54.79
CA GLY A 40 -1.68 19.08 -53.91
C GLY A 40 -0.25 19.15 -54.44
N VAL A 41 0.63 18.29 -53.95
CA VAL A 41 2.04 18.21 -54.25
C VAL A 41 2.30 17.00 -55.14
N ALA A 42 2.88 17.23 -56.29
CA ALA A 42 3.15 16.15 -57.29
C ALA A 42 4.51 15.45 -57.00
N ASP A 43 5.45 16.11 -56.31
CA ASP A 43 6.73 15.51 -55.91
C ASP A 43 6.57 14.63 -54.67
N PRO A 44 6.83 13.30 -54.77
CA PRO A 44 6.71 12.40 -53.61
C PRO A 44 7.63 12.74 -52.43
N HIS A 45 8.77 13.36 -52.68
CA HIS A 45 9.70 13.74 -51.60
C HIS A 45 9.19 14.95 -50.81
N VAL A 46 8.63 15.94 -51.52
CA VAL A 46 8.00 17.11 -50.90
C VAL A 46 6.76 16.70 -50.14
N GLU A 47 5.92 15.82 -50.71
CA GLU A 47 4.76 15.27 -50.01
C GLU A 47 5.14 14.53 -48.73
N ARG A 48 6.23 13.74 -48.72
CA ARG A 48 6.74 13.06 -47.50
C ARG A 48 7.23 14.03 -46.43
N LEU A 49 7.87 15.13 -46.81
CA LEU A 49 8.26 16.17 -45.88
C LEU A 49 7.05 16.85 -45.23
N ILE A 50 6.03 17.14 -46.02
CA ILE A 50 4.76 17.71 -45.52
C ILE A 50 4.08 16.74 -44.55
N GLN A 51 4.01 15.45 -44.89
CA GLN A 51 3.48 14.40 -44.02
C GLN A 51 4.26 14.29 -42.70
N ALA A 52 5.60 14.33 -42.79
CA ALA A 52 6.44 14.30 -41.56
C ALA A 52 6.21 15.53 -40.68
N PHE A 53 6.06 16.72 -41.29
CA PHE A 53 5.78 17.96 -40.55
C PHE A 53 4.38 17.94 -39.94
N ALA A 54 3.38 17.49 -40.69
CA ALA A 54 2.01 17.28 -40.15
C ALA A 54 2.01 16.34 -38.95
N PHE A 55 2.76 15.24 -39.03
CA PHE A 55 2.88 14.28 -37.92
C PHE A 55 3.53 14.91 -36.68
N LEU A 56 4.60 15.68 -36.84
CA LEU A 56 5.25 16.39 -35.76
C LEU A 56 4.33 17.43 -35.13
N ASN A 57 3.61 18.20 -35.94
CA ASN A 57 2.62 19.17 -35.46
C ASN A 57 1.46 18.51 -34.73
N ALA A 58 0.89 17.44 -35.27
CA ALA A 58 -0.16 16.68 -34.62
C ALA A 58 0.28 16.14 -33.26
N ARG A 59 1.50 15.63 -33.18
CA ARG A 59 2.09 15.17 -31.93
C ARG A 59 2.28 16.32 -30.92
N THR A 60 2.69 17.49 -31.37
CA THR A 60 2.84 18.69 -30.53
C THR A 60 1.49 19.19 -30.04
N ARG A 61 0.48 19.25 -30.91
CA ARG A 61 -0.89 19.64 -30.55
C ARG A 61 -1.51 18.66 -29.56
N LEU A 62 -1.38 17.37 -29.82
CA LEU A 62 -1.85 16.35 -28.89
C LEU A 62 -1.23 16.54 -27.50
N LYS A 63 0.07 16.86 -27.45
CA LYS A 63 0.75 17.14 -26.16
C LYS A 63 0.25 18.44 -25.50
N LEU A 64 -0.09 19.46 -26.27
CA LEU A 64 -0.68 20.70 -25.74
C LEU A 64 -2.12 20.52 -25.26
N GLU A 65 -2.92 19.70 -25.95
CA GLU A 65 -4.29 19.38 -25.51
C GLU A 65 -4.34 18.37 -24.37
N ASP A 66 -3.28 17.62 -24.15
CA ASP A 66 -3.16 16.65 -23.04
C ASP A 66 -3.07 17.33 -21.67
N SER A 67 -3.56 18.59 -21.61
CA SER A 67 -3.86 19.36 -20.38
C SER A 67 -2.68 19.51 -19.43
N PHE A 68 -1.46 19.64 -19.96
CA PHE A 68 -0.25 19.88 -19.18
C PHE A 68 -0.18 18.97 -17.93
N PRO A 69 -0.01 17.64 -18.10
CA PRO A 69 0.04 16.73 -16.96
C PRO A 69 1.10 17.13 -15.94
N GLU A 70 2.15 17.82 -16.39
CA GLU A 70 3.21 18.33 -15.52
C GLU A 70 2.71 19.34 -14.49
N ILE A 71 1.75 20.20 -14.84
CA ILE A 71 1.16 21.19 -13.90
C ILE A 71 0.29 20.45 -12.88
N VAL A 72 -0.55 19.54 -13.37
CA VAL A 72 -1.44 18.73 -12.52
C VAL A 72 -0.63 17.87 -11.56
N ASP A 73 0.40 17.19 -12.06
CA ASP A 73 1.30 16.39 -11.25
C ASP A 73 2.06 17.24 -10.22
N GLY A 74 2.46 18.46 -10.59
CA GLY A 74 3.07 19.41 -9.67
C GLY A 74 2.15 19.79 -8.51
N VAL A 75 0.89 20.12 -8.80
CA VAL A 75 -0.12 20.45 -7.78
C VAL A 75 -0.40 19.24 -6.88
N ILE A 76 -0.60 18.05 -7.46
CA ILE A 76 -0.84 16.84 -6.68
C ILE A 76 0.39 16.48 -5.85
N ASN A 77 1.61 16.63 -6.39
CA ASN A 77 2.85 16.34 -5.67
C ASN A 77 3.03 17.28 -4.46
N ALA A 78 2.56 18.52 -4.57
CA ALA A 78 2.59 19.48 -3.46
C ALA A 78 1.57 19.15 -2.36
N LEU A 79 0.33 18.77 -2.73
CA LEU A 79 -0.79 18.61 -1.80
C LEU A 79 -0.99 17.14 -1.38
N TYR A 80 -0.90 16.22 -2.34
CA TYR A 80 -1.25 14.79 -2.16
C TYR A 80 -0.23 13.86 -2.82
N PRO A 81 1.07 13.92 -2.44
CA PRO A 81 2.15 13.15 -3.09
C PRO A 81 1.90 11.64 -3.09
N HIS A 82 1.19 11.11 -2.11
CA HIS A 82 0.83 9.71 -2.01
C HIS A 82 -0.09 9.22 -3.15
N LEU A 83 -0.85 10.11 -3.80
CA LEU A 83 -1.70 9.76 -4.94
C LEU A 83 -0.90 9.56 -6.25
N LEU A 84 0.34 10.06 -6.29
CA LEU A 84 1.25 9.84 -7.41
C LEU A 84 2.14 8.62 -7.23
N ALA A 85 2.30 8.16 -5.99
CA ALA A 85 3.10 6.99 -5.67
C ALA A 85 2.36 5.69 -6.07
N PRO A 86 3.08 4.64 -6.48
CA PRO A 86 2.50 3.32 -6.65
C PRO A 86 2.02 2.77 -5.30
N VAL A 87 0.96 1.95 -5.32
CA VAL A 87 0.50 1.23 -4.14
C VAL A 87 1.16 -0.15 -4.12
N PRO A 88 2.06 -0.42 -3.16
CA PRO A 88 2.77 -1.68 -3.08
C PRO A 88 1.89 -2.84 -2.65
N SER A 89 2.40 -4.04 -2.82
CA SER A 89 1.76 -5.28 -2.36
C SER A 89 1.51 -5.27 -0.85
N MET A 90 0.32 -5.72 -0.46
CA MET A 90 -0.12 -5.84 0.93
C MET A 90 -0.65 -7.23 1.21
N THR A 91 -0.53 -7.69 2.46
CA THR A 91 -1.02 -8.99 2.89
C THR A 91 -1.40 -8.98 4.37
N ILE A 92 -2.02 -10.06 4.85
CA ILE A 92 -2.21 -10.32 6.28
C ILE A 92 -1.24 -11.42 6.69
N LEU A 93 -0.41 -11.13 7.69
CA LEU A 93 0.53 -12.08 8.27
C LEU A 93 -0.07 -12.73 9.51
N GLY A 94 0.07 -14.05 9.61
CA GLY A 94 -0.20 -14.84 10.80
C GLY A 94 1.10 -15.35 11.40
N PHE A 95 1.28 -15.16 12.69
CA PHE A 95 2.49 -15.55 13.43
C PHE A 95 2.19 -16.79 14.27
N GLN A 96 2.95 -17.85 14.05
CA GLN A 96 2.89 -19.06 14.82
C GLN A 96 4.05 -19.07 15.80
N LEU A 97 3.72 -19.09 17.09
CA LEU A 97 4.70 -19.23 18.15
C LEU A 97 5.05 -20.69 18.38
N ASP A 98 6.31 -20.96 18.77
CA ASP A 98 6.76 -22.29 19.17
C ASP A 98 6.21 -22.64 20.54
N PRO A 99 5.33 -23.65 20.68
CA PRO A 99 4.78 -24.06 21.97
C PRO A 99 5.82 -24.56 22.97
N ALA A 100 6.99 -25.00 22.49
CA ALA A 100 8.06 -25.53 23.34
C ALA A 100 8.85 -24.45 24.10
N GLN A 101 8.69 -23.17 23.72
CA GLN A 101 9.40 -22.06 24.36
C GLN A 101 8.67 -21.56 25.61
N LYS A 102 9.14 -21.99 26.77
CA LYS A 102 8.55 -21.66 28.09
C LYS A 102 8.73 -20.20 28.52
N GLU A 103 9.61 -19.44 27.88
CA GLU A 103 9.91 -18.04 28.27
C GLU A 103 8.87 -17.02 27.76
N LEU A 104 7.83 -17.48 27.05
CA LEU A 104 6.81 -16.62 26.46
C LEU A 104 5.70 -16.15 27.41
N ALA A 105 5.83 -16.38 28.71
CA ALA A 105 4.83 -15.96 29.71
C ALA A 105 4.46 -14.46 29.62
N GLY A 106 5.42 -13.60 29.22
CA GLY A 106 5.20 -12.17 29.01
C GLY A 106 4.63 -11.79 27.64
N GLY A 107 4.45 -12.77 26.73
CA GLY A 107 4.21 -12.51 25.32
C GLY A 107 5.46 -11.95 24.63
N LEU A 108 5.45 -11.96 23.28
CA LEU A 108 6.50 -11.34 22.46
C LEU A 108 5.97 -10.03 21.86
N ALA A 109 6.62 -8.92 22.15
CA ALA A 109 6.31 -7.64 21.54
C ALA A 109 7.03 -7.54 20.19
N VAL A 110 6.28 -7.34 19.11
CA VAL A 110 6.80 -7.04 17.77
C VAL A 110 6.51 -5.57 17.50
N PRO A 111 7.55 -4.70 17.45
CA PRO A 111 7.36 -3.27 17.25
C PRO A 111 6.74 -2.95 15.89
N LYS A 112 6.02 -1.82 15.81
CA LYS A 112 5.61 -1.23 14.52
C LYS A 112 6.84 -1.01 13.63
N GLY A 113 6.74 -1.41 12.36
CA GLY A 113 7.84 -1.29 11.42
C GLY A 113 8.79 -2.48 11.36
N SER A 114 8.60 -3.51 12.21
CA SER A 114 9.38 -4.76 12.12
C SER A 114 9.28 -5.35 10.73
N MET A 115 10.41 -5.86 10.23
CA MET A 115 10.58 -6.34 8.86
C MET A 115 10.73 -7.84 8.79
N PHE A 116 10.14 -8.41 7.73
CA PHE A 116 10.11 -9.84 7.47
C PHE A 116 10.51 -10.09 6.03
N ASP A 117 11.44 -10.98 5.81
CA ASP A 117 11.96 -11.32 4.48
C ASP A 117 11.36 -12.66 4.01
N SER A 118 10.95 -12.73 2.75
CA SER A 118 10.53 -13.98 2.13
C SER A 118 11.72 -14.92 1.94
N ASP A 119 11.44 -16.21 1.83
CA ASP A 119 12.48 -17.18 1.49
C ASP A 119 13.03 -16.89 0.08
N ARG A 120 14.34 -17.04 -0.09
CA ARG A 120 15.05 -16.79 -1.36
C ARG A 120 14.95 -17.95 -2.35
N SER A 121 14.25 -19.02 -2.00
CA SER A 121 14.10 -20.20 -2.85
C SER A 121 13.43 -19.91 -4.21
N ALA A 122 12.63 -18.84 -4.29
CA ALA A 122 11.91 -18.43 -5.50
C ALA A 122 12.44 -17.15 -6.16
N GLY A 123 13.62 -16.63 -5.74
CA GLY A 123 14.21 -15.42 -6.29
C GLY A 123 14.69 -14.43 -5.23
N PRO A 124 14.84 -13.13 -5.56
CA PRO A 124 15.20 -12.10 -4.60
C PRO A 124 14.19 -12.03 -3.44
N ALA A 125 14.69 -11.86 -2.21
CA ALA A 125 13.83 -11.78 -1.03
C ALA A 125 12.91 -10.56 -1.11
N CYS A 126 11.63 -10.78 -0.90
CA CYS A 126 10.64 -9.71 -0.74
C CYS A 126 10.54 -9.34 0.74
N ARG A 127 10.57 -8.02 1.02
CA ARG A 127 10.60 -7.51 2.37
C ARG A 127 9.27 -6.84 2.73
N PHE A 128 8.61 -7.36 3.76
CA PHE A 128 7.38 -6.79 4.29
C PHE A 128 7.62 -6.16 5.65
N ARG A 129 6.88 -5.11 5.97
CA ARG A 129 6.83 -4.51 7.30
C ARG A 129 5.41 -4.50 7.82
N ILE A 130 5.24 -4.67 9.13
CA ILE A 130 3.94 -4.48 9.79
C ILE A 130 3.71 -2.99 10.09
N SER A 131 2.44 -2.57 10.00
CA SER A 131 2.05 -1.17 10.23
C SER A 131 1.72 -0.85 11.68
N GLN A 132 1.50 -1.87 12.50
CA GLN A 132 1.08 -1.73 13.91
C GLN A 132 2.00 -2.52 14.83
N ALA A 133 2.12 -2.08 16.06
CA ALA A 133 2.76 -2.89 17.10
C ALA A 133 1.87 -4.10 17.38
N LEU A 134 2.47 -5.28 17.44
CA LEU A 134 1.77 -6.53 17.71
C LEU A 134 2.33 -7.17 18.97
N LYS A 135 1.44 -7.70 19.81
CA LYS A 135 1.81 -8.51 20.94
C LYS A 135 1.39 -9.95 20.69
N LEU A 136 2.37 -10.80 20.43
CA LEU A 136 2.15 -12.21 20.22
C LEU A 136 1.94 -12.87 21.57
N LEU A 137 0.80 -13.53 21.73
CA LEU A 137 0.43 -14.20 22.96
C LEU A 137 0.50 -15.72 22.77
N PRO A 138 1.01 -16.47 23.77
CA PRO A 138 1.06 -17.95 23.75
C PRO A 138 -0.32 -18.54 24.03
N ILE A 139 -1.28 -18.25 23.15
CA ILE A 139 -2.68 -18.65 23.26
C ILE A 139 -3.08 -19.38 21.99
N ASP A 140 -3.80 -20.49 22.13
CA ASP A 140 -4.39 -21.22 21.02
C ASP A 140 -5.93 -21.17 21.10
N LEU A 141 -6.59 -21.00 19.96
CA LEU A 141 -8.03 -21.11 19.81
C LEU A 141 -8.40 -22.58 19.58
N GLN A 142 -8.89 -23.23 20.61
CA GLN A 142 -9.25 -24.65 20.58
C GLN A 142 -10.51 -24.91 19.78
N SER A 143 -11.53 -24.08 19.97
CA SER A 143 -12.79 -24.18 19.23
C SER A 143 -13.44 -22.82 19.01
N ALA A 144 -14.16 -22.71 17.88
CA ALA A 144 -15.06 -21.61 17.59
C ALA A 144 -16.32 -22.19 16.93
N GLN A 145 -17.49 -21.89 17.48
CA GLN A 145 -18.77 -22.40 16.99
C GLN A 145 -19.85 -21.32 17.08
N LEU A 146 -20.59 -21.14 16.01
CA LEU A 146 -21.77 -20.28 16.00
C LEU A 146 -23.02 -21.18 16.07
N LEU A 147 -23.71 -21.14 17.21
CA LEU A 147 -24.84 -22.02 17.51
C LEU A 147 -26.13 -21.22 17.67
N PRO A 148 -27.25 -21.72 17.12
CA PRO A 148 -28.59 -21.19 17.42
C PRO A 148 -28.97 -21.49 18.86
N SER A 149 -29.98 -20.78 19.38
CA SER A 149 -30.60 -21.09 20.67
C SER A 149 -31.41 -22.41 20.57
N PRO A 150 -31.32 -23.34 21.58
CA PRO A 150 -30.54 -23.23 22.82
C PRO A 150 -29.07 -23.61 22.67
N PHE A 151 -28.16 -22.85 23.27
CA PHE A 151 -26.69 -23.06 23.23
C PHE A 151 -26.16 -23.29 24.66
N PRO A 152 -25.00 -23.98 24.82
CA PRO A 152 -24.36 -24.19 26.12
C PRO A 152 -23.72 -22.89 26.66
N GLY A 153 -23.48 -22.84 27.96
CA GLY A 153 -22.76 -21.74 28.61
C GLY A 153 -23.43 -21.28 29.94
N PRO A 154 -22.76 -20.37 30.67
CA PRO A 154 -23.27 -19.88 31.94
C PRO A 154 -24.55 -19.03 31.79
N ALA A 155 -25.27 -18.86 32.85
CA ALA A 155 -26.44 -17.97 32.89
C ALA A 155 -25.99 -16.51 32.77
N SER A 156 -26.76 -15.72 32.04
CA SER A 156 -26.52 -14.27 31.89
C SER A 156 -27.85 -13.52 31.67
N PRO A 157 -27.88 -12.20 31.92
CA PRO A 157 -29.13 -11.42 31.90
C PRO A 157 -29.89 -11.46 30.56
N ARG A 158 -29.15 -11.46 29.43
CA ARG A 158 -29.74 -11.40 28.09
C ARG A 158 -29.74 -12.73 27.35
N ARG A 159 -29.39 -13.83 28.01
CA ARG A 159 -29.37 -15.15 27.39
C ARG A 159 -30.72 -15.59 26.84
N SER A 160 -31.85 -15.28 27.56
CA SER A 160 -33.18 -15.68 27.15
C SER A 160 -33.71 -15.02 25.88
N ILE A 161 -33.14 -13.87 25.52
CA ILE A 161 -33.48 -13.11 24.30
C ILE A 161 -32.50 -13.32 23.15
N ALA A 162 -31.37 -14.00 23.41
CA ALA A 162 -30.40 -14.27 22.39
C ALA A 162 -30.85 -15.36 21.43
N ALA A 163 -30.85 -15.06 20.12
CA ALA A 163 -31.19 -16.02 19.08
C ALA A 163 -30.01 -16.98 18.76
N ALA A 164 -28.79 -16.55 18.99
CA ALA A 164 -27.59 -17.35 18.75
C ALA A 164 -26.45 -16.94 19.67
N ALA A 165 -25.38 -17.76 19.70
CA ALA A 165 -24.13 -17.41 20.35
C ALA A 165 -22.92 -17.87 19.53
N LEU A 166 -21.91 -17.01 19.41
CA LEU A 166 -20.58 -17.41 18.98
C LEU A 166 -19.78 -17.79 20.22
N LEU A 167 -19.44 -19.07 20.30
CA LEU A 167 -18.69 -19.66 21.40
C LEU A 167 -17.24 -19.85 21.02
N LEU A 168 -16.32 -19.25 21.77
CA LEU A 168 -14.88 -19.39 21.61
C LEU A 168 -14.30 -20.05 22.83
N GLN A 169 -13.41 -21.02 22.62
CA GLN A 169 -12.60 -21.62 23.65
C GLN A 169 -11.12 -21.36 23.36
N LEU A 170 -10.48 -20.61 24.22
CA LEU A 170 -9.07 -20.28 24.15
C LEU A 170 -8.31 -20.96 25.27
N ARG A 171 -7.07 -21.30 25.01
CA ARG A 171 -6.20 -22.00 25.95
C ARG A 171 -4.78 -21.45 25.84
N THR A 172 -4.13 -21.30 26.95
CA THR A 172 -2.70 -20.99 26.99
C THR A 172 -1.85 -22.23 26.62
N PHE A 173 -0.68 -22.01 26.07
CA PHE A 173 0.24 -23.10 25.78
C PHE A 173 0.56 -23.88 27.06
N ASP A 174 0.77 -25.18 26.93
CA ASP A 174 1.13 -26.15 28.00
C ASP A 174 0.13 -26.32 29.15
N ASN A 175 -1.04 -25.70 29.14
CA ASN A 175 -2.06 -25.75 30.22
C ASN A 175 -1.59 -25.30 31.62
N VAL A 176 -0.37 -24.83 31.75
CA VAL A 176 0.26 -24.47 33.04
C VAL A 176 0.29 -22.97 33.22
N LEU A 177 0.40 -22.22 32.12
CA LEU A 177 0.44 -20.76 32.18
C LEU A 177 -0.95 -20.19 32.49
N PRO A 178 -1.14 -19.54 33.64
CA PRO A 178 -2.44 -18.92 33.95
C PRO A 178 -2.65 -17.66 33.12
N TRP A 179 -3.91 -17.35 32.78
CA TRP A 179 -4.30 -16.12 32.10
C TRP A 179 -3.82 -14.85 32.80
N GLN A 180 -3.68 -14.90 34.12
CA GLN A 180 -3.15 -13.79 34.92
C GLN A 180 -1.72 -13.37 34.51
N ALA A 181 -0.92 -14.31 34.04
CA ALA A 181 0.47 -14.06 33.66
C ALA A 181 0.59 -13.39 32.29
N LEU A 182 -0.47 -13.48 31.47
CA LEU A 182 -0.48 -12.85 30.14
C LEU A 182 -0.63 -11.34 30.26
N PRO A 183 0.07 -10.56 29.45
CA PRO A 183 -0.02 -9.10 29.46
C PRO A 183 -1.18 -8.58 28.58
N GLY A 184 -1.67 -7.39 28.90
CA GLY A 184 -2.70 -6.68 28.13
C GLY A 184 -4.13 -7.00 28.59
N ASP A 185 -5.05 -6.07 28.33
CA ASP A 185 -6.45 -6.14 28.75
C ASP A 185 -7.39 -6.37 27.56
N SER A 186 -6.83 -6.66 26.39
CA SER A 186 -7.58 -6.91 25.16
C SER A 186 -7.03 -8.08 24.36
N LEU A 187 -7.90 -8.69 23.55
CA LEU A 187 -7.56 -9.71 22.56
C LEU A 187 -8.00 -9.25 21.21
N ARG A 188 -7.10 -9.36 20.22
CA ARG A 188 -7.37 -9.01 18.85
C ARG A 188 -7.49 -10.26 17.99
N PHE A 189 -8.59 -10.34 17.24
CA PHE A 189 -8.92 -11.44 16.37
C PHE A 189 -8.98 -10.98 14.92
N TYR A 190 -8.50 -11.82 14.01
CA TYR A 190 -8.67 -11.70 12.57
C TYR A 190 -9.71 -12.69 12.08
N ILE A 191 -10.69 -12.22 11.30
CA ILE A 191 -11.71 -13.08 10.69
C ILE A 191 -11.19 -13.57 9.34
N HIS A 192 -10.95 -14.88 9.24
CA HIS A 192 -10.38 -15.53 8.07
C HIS A 192 -11.40 -16.47 7.41
N PHE A 193 -11.92 -16.08 6.27
CA PHE A 193 -12.72 -16.94 5.40
C PHE A 193 -12.17 -16.90 3.98
N PRO A 194 -12.27 -17.98 3.20
CA PRO A 194 -12.00 -17.92 1.75
C PRO A 194 -12.86 -16.85 1.08
N GLU A 195 -14.17 -16.82 1.38
CA GLU A 195 -15.13 -15.85 0.87
C GLU A 195 -15.15 -14.59 1.74
N PHE A 196 -14.81 -13.44 1.14
CA PHE A 196 -14.83 -12.15 1.83
C PHE A 196 -16.21 -11.79 2.39
N SER A 197 -17.29 -12.09 1.66
CA SER A 197 -18.66 -11.79 2.05
C SER A 197 -19.05 -12.45 3.38
N LYS A 198 -18.64 -13.69 3.62
CA LYS A 198 -18.89 -14.39 4.90
C LYS A 198 -18.11 -13.76 6.05
N ALA A 199 -16.86 -13.39 5.80
CA ALA A 199 -16.04 -12.72 6.80
C ALA A 199 -16.62 -11.34 7.19
N ALA A 200 -17.00 -10.53 6.20
CA ALA A 200 -17.64 -9.24 6.41
C ALA A 200 -18.99 -9.38 7.15
N LYS A 201 -19.80 -10.40 6.77
CA LYS A 201 -21.09 -10.67 7.45
C LYS A 201 -20.89 -11.10 8.90
N LEU A 202 -19.86 -11.88 9.21
CA LEU A 202 -19.56 -12.23 10.61
C LEU A 202 -19.15 -11.00 11.40
N LEU A 203 -18.26 -10.14 10.86
CA LEU A 203 -17.86 -8.90 11.53
C LEU A 203 -19.07 -7.97 11.76
N GLU A 204 -19.89 -7.76 10.73
CA GLU A 204 -21.11 -6.97 10.84
C GLU A 204 -22.02 -7.51 11.95
N THR A 205 -22.24 -8.83 11.97
CA THR A 205 -23.08 -9.48 12.98
C THR A 205 -22.51 -9.27 14.39
N LEU A 206 -21.21 -9.47 14.57
CA LEU A 206 -20.54 -9.25 15.85
C LEU A 206 -20.65 -7.79 16.31
N CYS A 207 -20.45 -6.83 15.42
CA CYS A 207 -20.48 -5.41 15.79
C CYS A 207 -21.89 -4.85 16.00
N THR A 208 -22.92 -5.39 15.32
CA THR A 208 -24.29 -4.82 15.33
C THR A 208 -25.29 -5.64 16.12
N GLN A 209 -25.10 -6.96 16.23
CA GLN A 209 -26.07 -7.88 16.85
C GLN A 209 -25.63 -8.41 18.22
N THR A 210 -24.43 -8.07 18.71
CA THR A 210 -23.98 -8.51 20.03
C THR A 210 -24.81 -7.82 21.12
N LEU A 211 -25.51 -8.62 21.93
CA LEU A 211 -26.28 -8.16 23.08
C LEU A 211 -25.39 -7.97 24.31
N GLU A 212 -24.58 -8.97 24.61
CA GLU A 212 -23.61 -8.99 25.70
C GLU A 212 -22.55 -10.06 25.43
N ILE A 213 -21.45 -10.01 26.18
CA ILE A 213 -20.33 -10.94 26.04
C ILE A 213 -20.10 -11.60 27.39
N VAL A 214 -20.19 -12.92 27.42
CA VAL A 214 -19.99 -13.70 28.65
C VAL A 214 -18.61 -14.31 28.63
N VAL A 215 -17.81 -14.05 29.65
CA VAL A 215 -16.46 -14.58 29.85
C VAL A 215 -16.48 -15.53 31.04
N SER A 216 -15.94 -16.75 30.87
CA SER A 216 -15.95 -17.78 31.92
C SER A 216 -14.71 -18.67 31.85
N ASP A 217 -14.48 -19.44 32.92
CA ASP A 217 -13.42 -20.47 33.00
C ASP A 217 -13.83 -21.79 32.34
N GLY A 218 -15.09 -21.90 31.88
CA GLY A 218 -15.65 -23.11 31.25
C GLY A 218 -16.03 -24.22 32.21
N GLN A 219 -15.88 -24.04 33.53
CA GLN A 219 -16.27 -25.03 34.53
C GLN A 219 -17.73 -24.87 34.91
N SER A 220 -18.41 -25.99 35.15
CA SER A 220 -19.79 -25.97 35.61
C SER A 220 -19.85 -25.41 37.04
N GLY A 221 -20.54 -24.28 37.23
CA GLY A 221 -20.58 -23.55 38.50
C GLY A 221 -19.28 -22.73 38.80
N GLY A 222 -18.36 -22.65 37.86
CA GLY A 222 -17.13 -21.85 37.98
C GLY A 222 -17.34 -20.35 37.81
N PHE A 223 -16.25 -19.64 37.57
CA PHE A 223 -16.28 -18.18 37.39
C PHE A 223 -16.90 -17.78 36.05
N SER A 224 -17.82 -16.84 36.11
CA SER A 224 -18.34 -16.17 34.92
C SER A 224 -18.60 -14.69 35.19
N THR A 225 -18.40 -13.87 34.17
CA THR A 225 -18.70 -12.42 34.20
C THR A 225 -19.24 -11.96 32.86
N VAL A 226 -19.96 -10.85 32.87
CA VAL A 226 -20.56 -10.27 31.67
C VAL A 226 -19.85 -8.97 31.33
N LEU A 227 -19.41 -8.87 30.10
CA LEU A 227 -18.90 -7.63 29.50
C LEU A 227 -20.01 -7.02 28.63
N PRO A 228 -20.08 -5.68 28.59
CA PRO A 228 -21.02 -5.01 27.71
C PRO A 228 -20.67 -5.19 26.21
N ALA A 229 -21.65 -5.04 25.34
CA ALA A 229 -21.46 -5.20 23.90
C ALA A 229 -20.36 -4.26 23.31
N ASN A 230 -20.22 -3.06 23.87
CA ASN A 230 -19.19 -2.09 23.45
C ASN A 230 -17.74 -2.49 23.84
N ALA A 231 -17.56 -3.58 24.59
CA ALA A 231 -16.25 -4.17 24.81
C ALA A 231 -15.65 -4.78 23.51
N LEU A 232 -16.53 -5.11 22.53
CA LEU A 232 -16.13 -5.49 21.18
C LEU A 232 -16.10 -4.26 20.28
N GLN A 233 -14.97 -4.01 19.65
CA GLN A 233 -14.80 -2.91 18.70
C GLN A 233 -14.16 -3.43 17.39
N PRO A 234 -14.59 -2.91 16.22
CA PRO A 234 -13.87 -3.16 14.98
C PRO A 234 -12.48 -2.53 15.05
N ALA A 235 -11.48 -3.18 14.46
CA ALA A 235 -10.09 -2.73 14.45
C ALA A 235 -9.55 -2.59 13.01
N GLY A 236 -8.45 -1.85 12.85
CA GLY A 236 -7.88 -1.57 11.51
C GLY A 236 -8.20 -0.17 10.98
N PHE A 237 -8.94 0.65 11.75
CA PHE A 237 -9.39 1.99 11.34
C PHE A 237 -8.59 3.13 12.01
N SER A 238 -7.71 2.81 12.95
CA SER A 238 -6.90 3.83 13.61
C SER A 238 -5.84 4.40 12.65
N PRO A 239 -5.57 5.72 12.70
CA PRO A 239 -4.46 6.34 11.97
C PRO A 239 -3.09 5.68 12.20
N ASP A 240 -2.88 5.11 13.39
CA ASP A 240 -1.64 4.41 13.72
C ASP A 240 -1.51 3.04 13.05
N GLU A 241 -2.59 2.53 12.47
CA GLU A 241 -2.66 1.24 11.78
C GLU A 241 -2.56 1.35 10.26
N ASP A 242 -2.30 2.55 9.72
CA ASP A 242 -2.15 2.75 8.29
C ASP A 242 -0.95 1.97 7.74
N LEU A 243 -1.17 1.30 6.63
CA LEU A 243 -0.15 0.59 5.85
C LEU A 243 0.64 1.57 4.99
N LEU A 244 -0.08 2.46 4.28
CA LEU A 244 0.52 3.47 3.41
C LEU A 244 1.10 4.63 4.20
N PRO A 245 2.24 5.19 3.76
CA PRO A 245 2.76 6.43 4.32
C PRO A 245 1.75 7.57 4.13
N ARG A 246 1.48 8.30 5.19
CA ARG A 246 0.56 9.43 5.17
C ARG A 246 1.31 10.75 5.04
N SER A 247 0.84 11.61 4.13
CA SER A 247 1.28 13.00 4.10
C SER A 247 0.59 13.79 5.24
N PRO A 248 1.32 14.64 5.98
CA PRO A 248 0.72 15.48 7.03
C PRO A 248 -0.40 16.40 6.52
N HIS A 249 -0.35 16.77 5.25
CA HIS A 249 -1.28 17.69 4.61
C HIS A 249 -2.49 16.97 3.97
N SER A 250 -2.52 15.62 3.99
CA SER A 250 -3.59 14.86 3.36
C SER A 250 -4.69 14.51 4.35
N PHE A 251 -5.95 14.57 3.89
CA PHE A 251 -7.07 14.06 4.67
C PHE A 251 -6.91 12.55 4.93
N PRO A 252 -7.00 12.12 6.21
CA PRO A 252 -6.76 10.73 6.60
C PRO A 252 -7.61 9.70 5.85
N GLY A 253 -8.83 10.06 5.48
CA GLY A 253 -9.77 9.17 4.80
C GLY A 253 -9.31 8.68 3.44
N TYR A 254 -8.49 9.43 2.71
CA TYR A 254 -8.00 8.99 1.39
C TYR A 254 -7.08 7.78 1.47
N GLY A 255 -6.18 7.75 2.46
CA GLY A 255 -5.33 6.59 2.71
C GLY A 255 -6.16 5.36 3.07
N MET A 256 -7.12 5.51 3.99
CA MET A 256 -8.02 4.43 4.41
C MET A 256 -8.85 3.88 3.25
N LEU A 257 -9.40 4.75 2.39
CA LEU A 257 -10.14 4.33 1.19
C LEU A 257 -9.25 3.56 0.21
N THR A 258 -8.02 4.05 -0.02
CA THR A 258 -7.06 3.35 -0.88
C THR A 258 -6.76 1.95 -0.34
N GLU A 259 -6.49 1.83 0.95
CA GLU A 259 -6.23 0.56 1.60
C GLU A 259 -7.44 -0.38 1.57
N TYR A 260 -8.66 0.16 1.71
CA TYR A 260 -9.90 -0.62 1.59
C TYR A 260 -10.07 -1.23 0.20
N PHE A 261 -9.81 -0.48 -0.86
CA PHE A 261 -9.93 -1.01 -2.22
C PHE A 261 -8.80 -1.97 -2.61
N VAL A 262 -7.60 -1.82 -2.01
CA VAL A 262 -6.44 -2.69 -2.29
C VAL A 262 -6.45 -3.93 -1.43
N LEU A 263 -6.68 -3.80 -0.11
CA LEU A 263 -6.71 -4.90 0.86
C LEU A 263 -7.92 -4.78 1.79
N PRO A 264 -9.16 -5.05 1.32
CA PRO A 264 -10.36 -4.96 2.16
C PRO A 264 -10.31 -5.87 3.38
N ARG A 265 -9.53 -6.94 3.32
CA ARG A 265 -9.31 -7.88 4.44
C ARG A 265 -8.57 -7.27 5.63
N LYS A 266 -7.90 -6.11 5.48
CA LYS A 266 -7.34 -5.32 6.59
C LYS A 266 -8.39 -4.93 7.62
N PHE A 267 -9.63 -4.74 7.19
CA PHE A 267 -10.74 -4.26 8.02
C PHE A 267 -11.58 -5.40 8.65
N LEU A 268 -11.08 -6.64 8.56
CA LEU A 268 -11.73 -7.82 9.15
C LEU A 268 -11.16 -8.19 10.52
N PHE A 269 -10.65 -7.21 11.25
CA PHE A 269 -10.19 -7.38 12.63
C PHE A 269 -11.24 -6.84 13.60
N PHE A 270 -11.32 -7.47 14.76
CA PHE A 270 -12.02 -6.93 15.93
C PHE A 270 -11.19 -7.13 17.19
N GLU A 271 -11.42 -6.28 18.15
CA GLU A 271 -10.75 -6.30 19.43
C GLU A 271 -11.78 -6.45 20.54
N LEU A 272 -11.53 -7.39 21.44
CA LEU A 272 -12.28 -7.57 22.67
C LEU A 272 -11.48 -6.96 23.81
N SER A 273 -11.98 -5.90 24.41
CA SER A 273 -11.41 -5.23 25.58
C SER A 273 -12.11 -5.65 26.87
N GLY A 274 -11.59 -5.19 28.01
CA GLY A 274 -12.20 -5.44 29.32
C GLY A 274 -11.73 -6.71 30.02
N LEU A 275 -10.69 -7.38 29.50
CA LEU A 275 -10.06 -8.53 30.17
C LEU A 275 -9.06 -8.06 31.23
N SER A 276 -9.55 -7.34 32.25
CA SER A 276 -8.72 -6.77 33.30
C SER A 276 -7.91 -7.84 34.05
N GLN A 277 -6.78 -7.42 34.65
CA GLN A 277 -5.95 -8.33 35.45
C GLN A 277 -6.73 -9.04 36.54
N GLN A 278 -7.68 -8.35 37.19
CA GLN A 278 -8.55 -8.94 38.21
C GLN A 278 -9.47 -10.04 37.66
N LEU A 279 -9.98 -9.87 36.43
CA LEU A 279 -10.75 -10.87 35.75
C LEU A 279 -9.89 -12.08 35.40
N ARG A 280 -8.71 -11.82 34.79
CA ARG A 280 -7.78 -12.88 34.39
C ARG A 280 -7.24 -13.69 35.55
N ALA A 281 -7.12 -13.10 36.75
CA ALA A 281 -6.71 -13.81 37.96
C ALA A 281 -7.70 -14.91 38.42
N LYS A 282 -8.96 -14.81 37.97
CA LYS A 282 -10.01 -15.80 38.25
C LYS A 282 -10.12 -16.90 37.19
N LEU A 283 -9.38 -16.75 36.06
CA LEU A 283 -9.30 -17.73 35.01
C LEU A 283 -8.07 -18.63 35.23
N GLY A 284 -8.21 -19.91 34.99
CA GLY A 284 -7.09 -20.85 34.98
C GLY A 284 -6.25 -20.72 33.72
N SER A 285 -6.02 -21.83 33.02
CA SER A 285 -5.36 -21.89 31.70
C SER A 285 -6.34 -21.79 30.53
N THR A 286 -7.65 -21.84 30.79
CA THR A 286 -8.71 -21.84 29.76
C THR A 286 -9.59 -20.61 29.90
N LEU A 287 -9.98 -20.03 28.79
CA LEU A 287 -10.90 -18.91 28.69
C LEU A 287 -12.00 -19.24 27.68
N HIS A 288 -13.25 -19.18 28.16
CA HIS A 288 -14.43 -19.29 27.29
C HIS A 288 -15.05 -17.91 27.10
N ILE A 289 -15.30 -17.56 25.85
CA ILE A 289 -15.95 -16.31 25.46
C ILE A 289 -17.22 -16.67 24.69
N SER A 290 -18.35 -16.13 25.11
CA SER A 290 -19.63 -16.31 24.43
C SER A 290 -20.18 -14.95 24.02
N PHE A 291 -20.21 -14.66 22.72
CA PHE A 291 -20.88 -13.47 22.17
C PHE A 291 -22.33 -13.82 21.93
N LEU A 292 -23.23 -13.27 22.74
CA LEU A 292 -24.68 -13.50 22.61
C LEU A 292 -25.26 -12.57 21.55
N LEU A 293 -25.89 -13.13 20.53
CA LEU A 293 -26.35 -12.42 19.35
C LEU A 293 -27.89 -12.33 19.31
N ALA A 294 -28.38 -11.17 18.90
CA ALA A 294 -29.81 -10.93 18.71
C ALA A 294 -30.38 -11.68 17.49
N ASP A 295 -29.54 -11.96 16.50
CA ASP A 295 -29.93 -12.64 15.27
C ASP A 295 -28.85 -13.62 14.80
N LEU A 296 -29.24 -14.65 14.04
CA LEU A 296 -28.37 -15.63 13.40
C LEU A 296 -28.51 -15.51 11.87
N PRO A 297 -27.57 -14.89 11.16
CA PRO A 297 -27.59 -14.86 9.71
C PRO A 297 -27.46 -16.27 9.13
N GLY A 298 -28.42 -16.66 8.27
CA GLY A 298 -28.46 -18.00 7.67
C GLY A 298 -27.20 -18.38 6.90
N ALA A 299 -26.51 -17.39 6.28
CA ALA A 299 -25.27 -17.57 5.58
C ALA A 299 -24.10 -18.02 6.48
N LEU A 300 -24.19 -17.82 7.80
CA LEU A 300 -23.16 -18.16 8.78
C LEU A 300 -23.49 -19.47 9.55
N THR A 301 -24.66 -20.04 9.35
CA THR A 301 -25.07 -21.28 10.01
C THR A 301 -24.13 -22.41 9.60
N ASN A 302 -23.49 -23.07 10.58
CA ASN A 302 -22.51 -24.13 10.41
C ASN A 302 -21.25 -23.73 9.58
N ALA A 303 -21.04 -22.43 9.31
CA ALA A 303 -19.91 -21.96 8.52
C ALA A 303 -18.72 -21.54 9.38
N VAL A 304 -18.93 -21.30 10.68
CA VAL A 304 -17.87 -20.81 11.59
C VAL A 304 -17.19 -22.00 12.27
N SER A 305 -15.86 -22.04 12.13
CA SER A 305 -14.97 -23.00 12.77
C SER A 305 -13.76 -22.28 13.40
N ARG A 306 -12.92 -23.01 14.13
CA ARG A 306 -11.68 -22.47 14.70
C ARG A 306 -10.75 -21.85 13.64
N ASP A 307 -10.81 -22.34 12.40
CA ASP A 307 -9.93 -21.86 11.32
C ASP A 307 -10.36 -20.50 10.76
N ASN A 308 -11.59 -20.08 11.09
CA ASN A 308 -12.14 -18.78 10.65
C ASN A 308 -11.81 -17.62 11.58
N LEU A 309 -11.22 -17.89 12.73
CA LEU A 309 -10.75 -16.86 13.67
C LEU A 309 -9.28 -17.11 13.98
N ARG A 310 -8.46 -16.10 13.81
CA ARG A 310 -7.01 -16.19 14.03
C ARG A 310 -6.57 -15.14 15.02
N LEU A 311 -5.67 -15.54 15.90
CA LEU A 311 -4.92 -14.65 16.81
C LEU A 311 -3.54 -14.38 16.22
N ASN A 312 -2.80 -13.46 16.83
CA ASN A 312 -1.42 -13.17 16.44
C ASN A 312 -1.28 -12.82 14.96
N CYS A 313 -2.19 -11.98 14.42
CA CYS A 313 -2.19 -11.56 13.03
C CYS A 313 -1.99 -10.05 12.90
N SER A 314 -1.33 -9.64 11.82
CA SER A 314 -1.14 -8.21 11.49
C SER A 314 -1.18 -7.98 9.99
N PRO A 315 -1.78 -6.87 9.53
CA PRO A 315 -1.57 -6.38 8.18
C PRO A 315 -0.11 -6.00 7.96
N ALA A 316 0.38 -6.26 6.75
CA ALA A 316 1.74 -5.94 6.34
C ALA A 316 1.79 -5.42 4.92
N ILE A 317 2.79 -4.59 4.64
CA ILE A 317 3.02 -3.96 3.34
C ILE A 317 4.46 -4.18 2.87
N ASN A 318 4.64 -4.39 1.60
CA ASN A 318 5.96 -4.49 0.97
C ASN A 318 6.54 -3.09 0.77
N LEU A 319 6.98 -2.45 1.85
CA LEU A 319 7.66 -1.16 1.87
C LEU A 319 8.82 -1.18 2.87
N PHE A 320 10.00 -0.74 2.43
CA PHE A 320 11.19 -0.71 3.28
C PHE A 320 12.13 0.45 2.92
N PRO A 321 12.89 0.98 3.88
CA PRO A 321 13.87 2.02 3.63
C PRO A 321 15.08 1.49 2.88
N ARG A 322 15.67 2.33 2.02
CA ARG A 322 16.92 2.07 1.31
C ARG A 322 17.64 3.36 1.00
N THR A 323 18.97 3.33 1.06
CA THR A 323 19.79 4.42 0.54
C THR A 323 20.06 4.14 -0.94
N ALA A 324 19.85 5.14 -1.80
CA ALA A 324 20.17 5.07 -3.23
C ALA A 324 21.67 4.91 -3.47
N ASP A 325 22.01 4.36 -4.63
CA ASP A 325 23.38 4.46 -5.12
C ASP A 325 23.78 5.94 -5.28
N ALA A 326 25.03 6.26 -4.93
CA ALA A 326 25.54 7.63 -5.00
C ALA A 326 25.51 8.19 -6.43
N ILE A 327 24.93 9.38 -6.61
CA ILE A 327 24.78 10.02 -7.92
C ILE A 327 25.86 11.09 -8.09
N PRO A 328 26.81 10.92 -9.03
CA PRO A 328 27.80 11.95 -9.29
C PRO A 328 27.16 13.14 -10.02
N LEU A 329 27.33 14.34 -9.47
CA LEU A 329 26.88 15.57 -10.10
C LEU A 329 27.86 15.98 -11.20
N ASN A 330 27.41 15.93 -12.44
CA ASN A 330 28.26 16.26 -13.63
C ASN A 330 27.81 17.54 -14.34
N TYR A 331 26.66 18.13 -13.95
CA TYR A 331 26.08 19.35 -14.53
C TYR A 331 25.85 19.32 -16.05
N ARG A 332 25.87 18.12 -16.66
CA ARG A 332 25.58 17.95 -18.09
C ARG A 332 24.09 17.72 -18.34
N THR A 333 23.38 17.33 -17.30
CA THR A 333 21.94 17.06 -17.31
C THR A 333 21.27 17.86 -16.20
N ALA A 334 20.04 18.33 -16.44
CA ALA A 334 19.24 19.03 -15.45
C ALA A 334 18.58 18.06 -14.45
N GLU A 335 18.51 16.78 -14.79
CA GLU A 335 17.85 15.74 -14.02
C GLU A 335 18.74 14.52 -13.91
N TYR A 336 18.71 13.91 -12.74
CA TYR A 336 19.51 12.72 -12.40
C TYR A 336 18.60 11.57 -12.07
N ARG A 337 18.77 10.44 -12.74
CA ARG A 337 18.05 9.21 -12.45
C ARG A 337 18.48 8.66 -11.10
N VAL A 338 17.52 8.33 -10.25
CA VAL A 338 17.76 7.71 -8.94
C VAL A 338 17.70 6.19 -9.10
N ILE A 339 18.74 5.52 -8.66
CA ILE A 339 18.84 4.06 -8.66
C ILE A 339 18.91 3.60 -7.22
N ALA A 340 17.95 2.75 -6.82
CA ALA A 340 17.89 2.25 -5.46
C ALA A 340 19.04 1.27 -5.15
N ASP A 341 19.37 0.42 -6.13
CA ASP A 341 20.48 -0.53 -6.10
C ASP A 341 20.68 -1.05 -7.53
N ALA A 342 21.81 -0.72 -8.15
CA ALA A 342 22.12 -1.14 -9.53
C ALA A 342 22.21 -2.67 -9.69
N ARG A 343 22.51 -3.42 -8.61
CA ARG A 343 22.60 -4.87 -8.63
C ARG A 343 21.24 -5.56 -8.56
N ALA A 344 20.20 -4.84 -8.14
CA ALA A 344 18.86 -5.35 -7.90
C ALA A 344 17.78 -4.49 -8.59
N GLU A 345 18.14 -3.77 -9.66
CA GLU A 345 17.27 -2.80 -10.34
C GLU A 345 15.98 -3.45 -10.85
N ASP A 346 16.04 -4.69 -11.34
CA ASP A 346 14.85 -5.41 -11.84
C ASP A 346 13.91 -5.89 -10.74
N SER A 347 14.36 -5.93 -9.49
CA SER A 347 13.60 -6.41 -8.34
C SER A 347 13.10 -5.28 -7.43
N LEU A 348 13.55 -4.06 -7.64
CA LEU A 348 13.24 -2.90 -6.80
C LEU A 348 12.54 -1.80 -7.59
N GLU A 349 11.63 -1.09 -6.92
CA GLU A 349 11.03 0.15 -7.42
C GLU A 349 10.95 1.17 -6.29
N ILE A 350 11.20 2.42 -6.61
CA ILE A 350 11.17 3.52 -5.65
C ILE A 350 9.72 3.94 -5.42
N HIS A 351 9.25 3.87 -4.17
CA HIS A 351 7.97 4.42 -3.77
C HIS A 351 8.04 5.93 -3.55
N SER A 352 9.00 6.40 -2.78
CA SER A 352 9.20 7.82 -2.46
C SER A 352 10.66 8.14 -2.17
N VAL A 353 11.04 9.39 -2.40
CA VAL A 353 12.30 9.98 -1.94
C VAL A 353 12.01 10.67 -0.61
N ASN A 354 12.71 10.29 0.45
CA ASN A 354 12.45 10.79 1.79
C ASN A 354 13.32 11.99 2.14
N SER A 355 14.60 11.92 1.81
CA SER A 355 15.56 13.00 1.99
C SER A 355 16.69 12.93 0.96
N VAL A 356 17.29 14.08 0.73
CA VAL A 356 18.44 14.21 -0.20
C VAL A 356 19.53 15.02 0.48
N ARG A 357 20.79 14.59 0.32
CA ARG A 357 21.96 15.31 0.79
C ARG A 357 23.03 15.33 -0.29
N PHE A 358 23.72 16.42 -0.38
CA PHE A 358 24.92 16.56 -1.20
C PHE A 358 26.17 16.44 -0.31
N GLU A 359 27.18 15.75 -0.78
CA GLU A 359 28.48 15.62 -0.13
C GLU A 359 29.57 15.97 -1.13
N ASP A 360 30.38 16.97 -0.81
CA ASP A 360 31.53 17.33 -1.62
C ASP A 360 32.70 16.36 -1.38
N TYR A 361 33.72 16.42 -2.22
CA TYR A 361 34.90 15.57 -2.06
C TYR A 361 35.78 15.93 -0.84
N SER A 362 35.48 17.03 -0.14
CA SER A 362 36.12 17.37 1.14
C SER A 362 35.44 16.72 2.35
N GLY A 363 34.27 16.08 2.13
CA GLY A 363 33.44 15.45 3.18
C GLY A 363 32.43 16.41 3.81
N GLN A 364 32.26 17.63 3.27
CA GLN A 364 31.23 18.55 3.72
C GLN A 364 29.87 18.10 3.21
N THR A 365 28.94 17.91 4.13
CA THR A 365 27.56 17.48 3.79
C THR A 365 26.60 18.65 3.87
N ILE A 366 25.84 18.87 2.79
CA ILE A 366 24.81 19.89 2.69
C ILE A 366 23.44 19.19 2.54
N PRO A 367 22.50 19.40 3.47
CA PRO A 367 21.14 18.88 3.30
C PRO A 367 20.42 19.66 2.21
N VAL A 368 19.81 18.94 1.26
CA VAL A 368 18.97 19.51 0.21
C VAL A 368 17.53 19.38 0.63
N ARG A 369 16.75 20.47 0.58
CA ARG A 369 15.36 20.48 1.03
C ARG A 369 14.40 20.08 -0.08
N PRO A 370 13.24 19.46 0.22
CA PRO A 370 12.22 19.23 -0.79
C PRO A 370 11.61 20.57 -1.25
N PHE A 371 11.42 20.72 -2.57
CA PHE A 371 10.94 21.95 -3.19
C PHE A 371 9.56 22.39 -2.65
N TYR A 372 8.64 21.45 -2.44
CA TYR A 372 7.31 21.72 -1.88
C TYR A 372 7.27 21.65 -0.34
N SER A 373 8.34 22.13 0.32
CA SER A 373 8.41 22.20 1.77
C SER A 373 7.79 23.51 2.26
N SER A 374 7.02 23.45 3.36
CA SER A 374 6.47 24.64 4.03
C SER A 374 7.50 25.49 4.78
N ALA A 375 8.77 25.10 4.77
CA ALA A 375 9.85 25.84 5.42
C ALA A 375 10.20 27.11 4.62
N ILE A 376 10.24 28.24 5.32
CA ILE A 376 10.63 29.53 4.76
C ILE A 376 12.00 29.41 4.06
N ALA A 377 12.06 29.86 2.80
CA ALA A 377 13.26 29.83 1.99
C ALA A 377 14.34 30.76 2.59
N ASN A 378 15.52 30.21 2.85
CA ASN A 378 16.74 30.99 2.99
C ASN A 378 17.31 31.23 1.58
N GLU A 379 17.91 32.38 1.33
CA GLU A 379 18.49 32.77 0.04
C GLU A 379 19.53 31.77 -0.47
N ASP A 380 20.22 31.06 0.43
CA ASP A 380 21.23 30.04 0.11
C ASP A 380 20.71 28.60 0.11
N ALA A 381 19.38 28.40 0.18
CA ALA A 381 18.84 27.05 0.26
C ALA A 381 18.83 26.35 -1.10
N CYS A 382 19.24 25.09 -1.11
CA CYS A 382 19.06 24.19 -2.26
C CYS A 382 17.81 23.34 -2.09
N TYR A 383 17.13 23.13 -3.19
CA TYR A 383 15.90 22.34 -3.24
C TYR A 383 16.03 21.19 -4.23
N TRP A 384 15.41 20.06 -3.89
CA TRP A 384 15.23 18.96 -4.83
C TRP A 384 13.77 18.81 -5.20
N HIS A 385 13.54 18.43 -6.44
CA HIS A 385 12.26 18.06 -6.98
C HIS A 385 12.36 16.68 -7.62
N ALA A 386 11.45 15.76 -7.28
CA ALA A 386 11.42 14.42 -7.86
C ALA A 386 10.26 14.28 -8.83
N VAL A 387 10.53 13.72 -9.99
CA VAL A 387 9.53 13.40 -11.01
C VAL A 387 9.58 11.90 -11.31
N ARG A 388 8.41 11.28 -11.41
CA ARG A 388 8.28 9.90 -11.83
C ARG A 388 7.95 9.84 -13.32
N ARG A 389 8.71 9.04 -14.07
CA ARG A 389 8.49 8.78 -15.50
C ARG A 389 8.27 7.30 -15.77
N PRO A 390 7.57 6.94 -16.87
CA PRO A 390 7.51 5.56 -17.30
C PRO A 390 8.92 5.04 -17.55
N GLY A 391 9.24 3.88 -17.01
CA GLY A 391 10.48 3.18 -17.31
C GLY A 391 10.47 2.58 -18.74
N PRO A 392 11.55 1.93 -19.17
CA PRO A 392 11.59 1.23 -20.44
C PRO A 392 10.52 0.14 -20.47
N VAL A 393 9.92 -0.08 -21.67
CA VAL A 393 8.94 -1.14 -21.90
C VAL A 393 9.71 -2.42 -22.19
N ASP A 394 9.79 -3.32 -21.20
CA ASP A 394 10.32 -4.66 -21.43
C ASP A 394 9.19 -5.59 -21.85
N GLY A 395 9.23 -6.06 -23.11
CA GLY A 395 8.43 -7.17 -23.62
C GLY A 395 6.90 -7.00 -23.51
N ASP A 396 6.21 -8.07 -23.15
CA ASP A 396 4.75 -8.24 -23.08
C ASP A 396 4.05 -7.56 -21.87
N VAL A 397 4.76 -6.78 -21.05
CA VAL A 397 4.14 -6.03 -19.97
C VAL A 397 3.29 -4.92 -20.58
N GLY A 398 1.99 -5.11 -20.57
CA GLY A 398 1.06 -4.12 -21.11
C GLY A 398 1.29 -2.74 -20.51
N VAL A 399 1.09 -1.70 -21.28
CA VAL A 399 1.26 -0.26 -20.94
C VAL A 399 0.57 0.14 -19.62
N ILE A 400 -0.29 -0.71 -19.07
CA ILE A 400 -1.17 -0.42 -17.93
C ILE A 400 -0.46 -0.50 -16.56
N ASN A 401 0.59 -1.30 -16.42
CA ASN A 401 1.25 -1.52 -15.12
C ASN A 401 2.79 -1.42 -15.19
N GLN A 402 3.27 -0.49 -16.00
CA GLN A 402 4.70 -0.28 -16.25
C GLN A 402 5.40 0.29 -15.01
N PRO A 403 6.57 -0.24 -14.62
CA PRO A 403 7.39 0.34 -13.56
C PRO A 403 7.77 1.79 -13.84
N GLY A 404 7.81 2.60 -12.79
CA GLY A 404 8.20 4.00 -12.90
C GLY A 404 9.66 4.22 -12.50
N GLU A 405 10.35 5.09 -13.23
CA GLU A 405 11.68 5.60 -12.87
C GLU A 405 11.54 6.96 -12.19
N VAL A 406 12.38 7.23 -11.19
CA VAL A 406 12.40 8.49 -10.47
C VAL A 406 13.64 9.30 -10.87
N TYR A 407 13.40 10.56 -11.18
CA TYR A 407 14.44 11.54 -11.52
C TYR A 407 14.42 12.68 -10.51
N ILE A 408 15.59 13.17 -10.10
CA ILE A 408 15.75 14.32 -9.20
C ILE A 408 16.39 15.47 -9.96
N SER A 409 15.80 16.66 -9.81
CA SER A 409 16.35 17.95 -10.22
C SER A 409 16.77 18.74 -8.99
N LEU A 410 17.85 19.51 -9.10
CA LEU A 410 18.34 20.40 -8.05
C LEU A 410 18.14 21.85 -8.50
N LEU A 411 17.49 22.63 -7.65
CA LEU A 411 17.11 24.01 -7.94
C LEU A 411 17.57 24.94 -6.81
N ASP A 412 17.97 26.14 -7.19
CA ASP A 412 18.15 27.25 -6.25
C ASP A 412 16.83 28.00 -6.02
N PRO A 413 16.76 29.00 -5.12
CA PRO A 413 15.55 29.80 -4.89
C PRO A 413 15.08 30.60 -6.12
N HIS A 414 15.95 30.83 -7.09
CA HIS A 414 15.66 31.55 -8.33
C HIS A 414 15.26 30.61 -9.49
N PHE A 415 15.00 29.33 -9.21
CA PHE A 415 14.69 28.29 -10.21
C PHE A 415 15.81 28.02 -11.21
N SER A 416 17.03 28.42 -10.90
CA SER A 416 18.21 28.08 -11.66
C SER A 416 18.77 26.74 -11.18
N VAL A 417 19.57 26.08 -12.03
CA VAL A 417 20.24 24.83 -11.64
C VAL A 417 21.26 25.13 -10.55
N TRP A 418 21.07 24.51 -9.37
CA TRP A 418 22.01 24.66 -8.27
C TRP A 418 23.35 23.98 -8.59
N ASN A 419 24.46 24.69 -8.38
CA ASN A 419 25.78 24.20 -8.66
C ASN A 419 26.72 24.41 -7.44
N PRO A 420 26.77 23.45 -6.51
CA PRO A 420 27.66 23.51 -5.34
C PRO A 420 29.09 23.08 -5.63
N GLY A 421 29.45 22.77 -6.88
CA GLY A 421 30.75 22.18 -7.23
C GLY A 421 30.66 20.66 -7.44
N GLN A 422 31.82 20.01 -7.49
CA GLN A 422 31.90 18.56 -7.70
C GLN A 422 31.59 17.79 -6.40
N GLY A 423 30.81 16.74 -6.50
CA GLY A 423 30.45 15.90 -5.35
C GLY A 423 29.43 14.82 -5.71
N LEU A 424 28.92 14.19 -4.67
CA LEU A 424 27.97 13.08 -4.75
C LEU A 424 26.63 13.48 -4.11
N LEU A 425 25.56 13.07 -4.75
CA LEU A 425 24.21 13.20 -4.19
C LEU A 425 23.80 11.85 -3.61
N TYR A 426 23.33 11.86 -2.38
CA TYR A 426 22.76 10.70 -1.70
C TYR A 426 21.28 10.93 -1.44
N ALA A 427 20.46 9.93 -1.69
CA ALA A 427 19.03 9.97 -1.42
C ALA A 427 18.61 8.81 -0.52
N GLU A 428 17.87 9.13 0.54
CA GLU A 428 17.18 8.12 1.33
C GLU A 428 15.79 7.86 0.71
N LEU A 429 15.51 6.61 0.47
CA LEU A 429 14.35 6.15 -0.29
C LEU A 429 13.45 5.27 0.56
N THR A 430 12.18 5.21 0.20
CA THR A 430 11.31 4.09 0.50
C THR A 430 11.09 3.30 -0.78
N CYS A 431 11.38 2.00 -0.74
CA CYS A 431 11.32 1.10 -1.89
C CYS A 431 10.35 -0.05 -1.66
N PHE A 432 10.04 -0.78 -2.73
CA PHE A 432 9.28 -2.03 -2.72
C PHE A 432 9.79 -2.99 -3.80
N ASN A 433 9.37 -4.27 -3.72
CA ASN A 433 9.87 -5.34 -4.59
C ASN A 433 9.06 -5.50 -5.88
N ARG A 434 8.75 -4.42 -6.61
CA ARG A 434 7.97 -4.49 -7.86
C ARG A 434 6.79 -5.49 -7.72
N SER A 435 6.59 -6.38 -8.69
CA SER A 435 5.55 -7.43 -8.70
C SER A 435 6.01 -8.77 -8.11
N LEU A 436 7.24 -8.87 -7.59
CA LEU A 436 7.76 -10.12 -7.01
C LEU A 436 6.91 -10.69 -5.87
N PRO A 437 6.31 -9.86 -4.98
CA PRO A 437 5.46 -10.37 -3.91
C PRO A 437 4.25 -11.18 -4.38
N GLU A 438 3.76 -10.94 -5.60
CA GLU A 438 2.61 -11.67 -6.17
C GLU A 438 2.88 -13.19 -6.36
N ALA A 439 4.16 -13.59 -6.39
CA ALA A 439 4.56 -14.99 -6.48
C ALA A 439 4.58 -15.70 -5.10
N ILE A 440 4.59 -14.94 -4.00
CA ILE A 440 4.58 -15.48 -2.64
C ILE A 440 3.19 -16.06 -2.32
N GLY A 441 3.14 -17.19 -1.64
CA GLY A 441 1.87 -17.82 -1.25
C GLY A 441 1.22 -18.68 -2.33
N ARG A 442 1.81 -18.79 -3.53
CA ARG A 442 1.40 -19.77 -4.55
C ARG A 442 1.98 -21.17 -4.31
N GLY A 443 2.76 -21.32 -3.23
CA GLY A 443 3.29 -22.61 -2.80
C GLY A 443 2.26 -23.47 -2.06
N SER A 444 2.70 -24.64 -1.53
CA SER A 444 1.85 -25.55 -0.78
C SER A 444 1.19 -24.85 0.43
N PRO A 445 -0.09 -25.12 0.71
CA PRO A 445 -0.76 -24.59 1.89
C PRO A 445 0.02 -24.96 3.17
N GLY A 446 0.26 -23.96 4.04
CA GLY A 446 0.96 -24.17 5.31
C GLY A 446 2.49 -24.10 5.25
N ALA A 447 3.09 -23.85 4.08
CA ALA A 447 4.52 -23.58 4.01
C ALA A 447 4.86 -22.19 4.55
N PRO A 448 5.87 -22.03 5.43
CA PRO A 448 6.28 -20.72 5.92
C PRO A 448 6.75 -19.85 4.75
N SER A 449 6.11 -18.72 4.55
CA SER A 449 6.38 -17.83 3.41
C SER A 449 7.31 -16.67 3.76
N LEU A 450 7.42 -16.32 5.04
CA LEU A 450 8.23 -15.22 5.52
C LEU A 450 9.00 -15.60 6.79
N ARG A 451 10.12 -14.89 7.01
CA ARG A 451 10.96 -15.00 8.22
C ARG A 451 11.30 -13.60 8.72
N PHE A 452 11.66 -13.49 9.98
CA PHE A 452 12.25 -12.26 10.49
C PHE A 452 13.48 -11.87 9.67
N SER A 453 13.64 -10.56 9.44
CA SER A 453 14.87 -10.04 8.84
C SER A 453 16.09 -10.49 9.65
N PRO A 454 17.25 -10.75 9.01
CA PRO A 454 18.46 -11.23 9.71
C PRO A 454 18.89 -10.41 10.92
N ALA A 455 18.52 -9.13 10.99
CA ALA A 455 18.79 -8.26 12.13
C ALA A 455 18.00 -8.64 13.41
N GLU A 456 16.94 -9.43 13.30
CA GLU A 456 16.06 -9.87 14.39
C GLU A 456 16.12 -11.39 14.61
N ALA A 457 17.24 -12.03 14.24
CA ALA A 457 17.45 -13.47 14.38
C ALA A 457 17.43 -13.88 15.85
N GLY A 458 16.67 -14.95 16.18
CA GLY A 458 16.50 -15.48 17.54
C GLY A 458 15.09 -15.38 18.08
N SER A 459 14.12 -14.96 17.26
CA SER A 459 12.72 -14.85 17.64
C SER A 459 12.10 -16.24 17.94
N PRO A 460 11.26 -16.36 18.98
CA PRO A 460 10.51 -17.58 19.31
C PRO A 460 9.34 -17.85 18.34
N VAL A 461 9.29 -17.19 17.20
CA VAL A 461 8.30 -17.42 16.15
C VAL A 461 8.74 -18.61 15.29
N GLN A 462 7.96 -19.67 15.28
CA GLN A 462 8.20 -20.88 14.51
C GLN A 462 7.97 -20.65 13.00
N ALA A 463 6.88 -19.97 12.67
CA ALA A 463 6.50 -19.71 11.27
C ALA A 463 5.74 -18.37 11.14
N ILE A 464 5.87 -17.76 9.97
CA ILE A 464 5.09 -16.59 9.56
C ILE A 464 4.44 -16.92 8.22
N GLU A 465 3.13 -16.90 8.20
CA GLU A 465 2.31 -17.24 7.03
C GLU A 465 1.66 -16.01 6.42
N CYS A 466 1.55 -15.98 5.10
CA CYS A 466 0.64 -15.05 4.42
C CYS A 466 -0.77 -15.66 4.42
N LEU A 467 -1.65 -15.18 5.31
CA LEU A 467 -3.05 -15.63 5.39
C LEU A 467 -3.87 -15.20 4.17
N THR A 468 -3.42 -14.18 3.48
CA THR A 468 -3.98 -13.73 2.20
C THR A 468 -2.87 -13.65 1.17
N PRO A 469 -3.12 -14.02 -0.09
CA PRO A 469 -2.15 -13.76 -1.14
C PRO A 469 -1.78 -12.28 -1.15
N PRO A 470 -0.49 -11.92 -1.32
CA PRO A 470 -0.10 -10.54 -1.50
C PRO A 470 -0.85 -9.90 -2.66
N THR A 471 -1.34 -8.69 -2.46
CA THR A 471 -2.09 -7.97 -3.49
C THR A 471 -1.18 -7.58 -4.65
N PRO A 472 -1.71 -7.48 -5.88
CA PRO A 472 -0.95 -6.94 -6.99
C PRO A 472 -0.56 -5.49 -6.74
N VAL A 473 0.58 -5.07 -7.28
CA VAL A 473 1.01 -3.67 -7.23
C VAL A 473 0.11 -2.83 -8.12
N CYS A 474 -0.47 -1.78 -7.57
CA CYS A 474 -1.27 -0.83 -8.34
C CYS A 474 -0.42 0.37 -8.71
N ARG A 475 -0.13 0.56 -9.99
CA ARG A 475 0.59 1.72 -10.52
C ARG A 475 -0.37 2.66 -11.22
N ARG A 476 -0.09 3.94 -11.10
CA ARG A 476 -0.79 4.96 -11.86
C ARG A 476 -0.51 4.78 -13.35
N HIS A 477 -1.53 4.99 -14.17
CA HIS A 477 -1.39 5.05 -15.61
C HIS A 477 -0.70 6.37 -15.99
N LEU A 478 0.62 6.35 -16.13
CA LEU A 478 1.43 7.53 -16.47
C LEU A 478 1.12 8.10 -17.88
N ALA A 479 0.42 7.33 -18.73
CA ALA A 479 0.05 7.71 -20.07
C ALA A 479 -1.39 8.22 -20.23
N ARG A 480 -2.18 8.35 -19.14
CA ARG A 480 -3.55 8.89 -19.25
C ARG A 480 -3.56 10.41 -19.13
N PRO A 481 -4.35 11.08 -19.99
CA PRO A 481 -4.50 12.52 -19.89
C PRO A 481 -5.14 12.91 -18.54
N SER A 482 -4.61 13.97 -18.03
CA SER A 482 -4.98 14.81 -16.90
C SER A 482 -5.74 14.20 -15.71
N LEU A 483 -5.14 14.32 -14.56
CA LEU A 483 -5.78 14.16 -13.26
C LEU A 483 -6.65 15.39 -12.88
N TRP A 484 -7.02 16.24 -13.83
CA TRP A 484 -7.91 17.39 -13.57
C TRP A 484 -9.23 16.99 -12.91
N PRO A 485 -9.91 15.89 -13.31
CA PRO A 485 -11.09 15.42 -12.59
C PRO A 485 -10.79 15.05 -11.14
N LEU A 486 -9.62 14.49 -10.86
CA LEU A 486 -9.20 14.18 -9.48
C LEU A 486 -8.99 15.46 -8.67
N ILE A 487 -8.26 16.44 -9.21
CA ILE A 487 -8.08 17.75 -8.55
C ILE A 487 -9.44 18.39 -8.30
N SER A 488 -10.32 18.40 -9.30
CA SER A 488 -11.66 18.94 -9.15
C SER A 488 -12.46 18.28 -8.03
N GLN A 489 -12.35 16.94 -7.88
CA GLN A 489 -12.98 16.23 -6.77
C GLN A 489 -12.32 16.55 -5.42
N LEU A 490 -10.99 16.67 -5.38
CA LEU A 490 -10.26 16.99 -4.15
C LEU A 490 -10.55 18.40 -3.66
N THR A 491 -10.77 19.37 -4.57
CA THR A 491 -11.10 20.77 -4.22
C THR A 491 -12.54 20.96 -3.75
N LEU A 492 -13.46 20.05 -4.08
CA LEU A 492 -14.85 20.11 -3.61
C LEU A 492 -15.02 19.76 -2.12
N ASN A 493 -14.00 19.19 -1.49
CA ASN A 493 -14.03 18.72 -0.10
C ASN A 493 -13.40 19.71 0.90
N HIS A 494 -13.18 20.96 0.50
CA HIS A 494 -12.66 22.04 1.35
C HIS A 494 -13.67 23.14 1.55
#